data_96661db3221f5e94770832878b56146e
#
_entry.id   96661db3221f5e94770832878b56146e
#
_cell.length_a   1.000
_cell.length_b   1.000
_cell.length_c   1.000
_cell.angle_alpha   90.00
_cell.angle_beta   90.00
_cell.angle_gamma   90.00
#
_symmetry.space_group_name_H-M   'P 1'
#
loop_
_entity.id
_entity.type
_entity.pdbx_description
1 polymer ?
#
loop_
_entity_poly.entity_id
_entity_poly.type
_entity_poly.pdbx_seq_one_letter_code
_entity_poly.pdbx_strand_id
1 'polypeptide(L)'
;MMRELAKILQTWQTEEQQCVGNTLYSDIGKQFYTKLGWLPSTRNSQIELQPNAIAWPSLVLPIMENELGDLCKRDEEMVRLRMSVSTQEVKTRFTILPDLDHMFWHISKETFATEYLFGKVPDVKGAIAGPPGSQIWALWTHRYYCHPNAESSQNVLYILRLVVEIDETSTRLSTDAAKRPGHDAWNQQMEYLRAVLQAAQAEAENWKLDVVKLWDPTSLVLDMLAQIGMEYEVQERENDSIASLLWYDTNGGINSEAPLWLNNEHYAWQ
;
A
#
# COMPACT_ATOMS: atom_id res chain seq x y z
N MET A 1 -30.17 5.33 -0.99
CA MET A 1 -29.37 4.55 -1.94
C MET A 1 -28.25 3.78 -1.23
N MET A 2 -27.19 4.36 -0.66
CA MET A 2 -26.07 3.61 -0.05
C MET A 2 -26.49 2.64 1.07
N ARG A 3 -27.39 3.02 1.98
CA ARG A 3 -27.91 2.11 3.02
C ARG A 3 -28.63 0.88 2.44
N GLU A 4 -29.38 1.07 1.37
CA GLU A 4 -30.05 -0.06 0.68
C GLU A 4 -29.05 -0.91 -0.08
N LEU A 5 -28.03 -0.31 -0.68
CA LEU A 5 -26.93 -1.03 -1.29
C LEU A 5 -26.21 -1.93 -0.26
N ALA A 6 -25.89 -1.41 0.93
CA ALA A 6 -25.28 -2.20 1.99
C ALA A 6 -26.09 -3.44 2.37
N LYS A 7 -27.44 -3.30 2.47
CA LYS A 7 -28.33 -4.44 2.75
C LYS A 7 -28.35 -5.46 1.61
N ILE A 8 -28.37 -4.98 0.36
CA ILE A 8 -28.34 -5.86 -0.81
C ILE A 8 -27.02 -6.62 -0.89
N LEU A 9 -25.88 -5.93 -0.68
CA LEU A 9 -24.56 -6.53 -0.72
C LEU A 9 -24.39 -7.62 0.33
N GLN A 10 -25.02 -7.49 1.49
CA GLN A 10 -24.98 -8.52 2.53
C GLN A 10 -25.52 -9.87 2.05
N THR A 11 -26.57 -9.85 1.21
CA THR A 11 -27.22 -11.06 0.67
C THR A 11 -26.77 -11.39 -0.76
N TRP A 12 -25.86 -10.60 -1.33
CA TRP A 12 -25.33 -10.84 -2.67
C TRP A 12 -24.42 -12.07 -2.69
N GLN A 13 -24.56 -12.93 -3.66
CA GLN A 13 -23.75 -14.14 -3.87
C GLN A 13 -23.83 -15.22 -2.77
N THR A 14 -24.97 -15.35 -2.10
CA THR A 14 -25.13 -16.18 -0.90
C THR A 14 -25.27 -17.69 -1.13
N GLU A 15 -25.19 -18.20 -2.33
CA GLU A 15 -25.36 -19.65 -2.54
C GLU A 15 -24.21 -20.48 -1.95
N GLU A 16 -22.98 -19.94 -1.83
CA GLU A 16 -21.83 -20.64 -1.26
C GLU A 16 -20.95 -19.74 -0.35
N GLN A 17 -21.12 -18.41 -0.37
CA GLN A 17 -20.27 -17.47 0.36
C GLN A 17 -21.09 -16.38 1.04
N GLN A 18 -20.79 -16.10 2.29
CA GLN A 18 -21.40 -15.01 3.03
C GLN A 18 -20.57 -13.73 2.90
N CYS A 19 -21.20 -12.63 2.49
CA CYS A 19 -20.58 -11.33 2.55
C CYS A 19 -20.39 -10.89 4.01
N VAL A 20 -19.15 -10.77 4.45
CA VAL A 20 -18.81 -10.39 5.82
C VAL A 20 -18.63 -8.88 6.02
N GLY A 21 -18.51 -8.13 4.93
CA GLY A 21 -18.36 -6.68 4.96
C GLY A 21 -18.15 -6.11 3.56
N ASN A 22 -18.10 -4.80 3.47
CA ASN A 22 -17.71 -4.10 2.25
C ASN A 22 -16.88 -2.85 2.56
N THR A 23 -16.02 -2.51 1.63
CA THR A 23 -15.08 -1.40 1.73
C THR A 23 -15.44 -0.33 0.72
N LEU A 24 -15.02 0.89 1.02
CA LEU A 24 -15.02 1.99 0.07
C LEU A 24 -13.87 2.95 0.38
N TYR A 25 -13.48 3.71 -0.62
CA TYR A 25 -12.61 4.87 -0.49
C TYR A 25 -13.37 6.13 -0.88
N SER A 26 -13.19 7.22 -0.14
CA SER A 26 -14.03 8.40 -0.30
C SER A 26 -13.28 9.71 -0.15
N ASP A 27 -13.59 10.66 -1.04
CA ASP A 27 -13.06 12.04 -1.05
C ASP A 27 -14.00 13.05 -0.37
N ILE A 28 -15.08 12.59 0.29
CA ILE A 28 -16.04 13.46 0.99
C ILE A 28 -15.87 13.46 2.50
N GLY A 29 -14.69 13.02 2.97
CA GLY A 29 -14.30 13.01 4.36
C GLY A 29 -14.93 11.89 5.20
N LYS A 30 -14.44 11.79 6.46
CA LYS A 30 -14.76 10.67 7.37
C LYS A 30 -16.24 10.61 7.79
N GLN A 31 -16.93 11.77 7.89
CA GLN A 31 -18.24 11.83 8.56
C GLN A 31 -19.42 11.33 7.74
N PHE A 32 -19.40 11.50 6.42
CA PHE A 32 -20.56 11.16 5.57
C PHE A 32 -20.86 9.66 5.63
N TYR A 33 -19.88 8.82 5.36
CA TYR A 33 -20.05 7.38 5.33
C TYR A 33 -20.19 6.77 6.72
N THR A 34 -19.58 7.37 7.75
CA THR A 34 -19.79 6.97 9.15
C THR A 34 -21.26 7.01 9.55
N LYS A 35 -22.01 8.04 9.16
CA LYS A 35 -23.46 8.14 9.39
C LYS A 35 -24.29 7.07 8.66
N LEU A 36 -23.70 6.40 7.68
CA LEU A 36 -24.31 5.32 6.91
C LEU A 36 -23.86 3.93 7.35
N GLY A 37 -22.94 3.84 8.31
CA GLY A 37 -22.45 2.58 8.89
C GLY A 37 -21.03 2.16 8.45
N TRP A 38 -20.40 2.88 7.50
CA TRP A 38 -19.02 2.62 7.14
C TRP A 38 -18.08 3.34 8.11
N LEU A 39 -17.36 2.60 8.91
CA LEU A 39 -16.39 3.16 9.84
C LEU A 39 -15.07 3.43 9.10
N PRO A 40 -14.51 4.65 9.22
CA PRO A 40 -13.23 4.95 8.61
C PRO A 40 -12.12 4.11 9.27
N SER A 41 -11.13 3.71 8.48
CA SER A 41 -9.92 3.11 9.01
C SER A 41 -9.30 4.04 10.06
N THR A 42 -8.80 3.47 11.13
CA THR A 42 -8.05 4.21 12.16
C THR A 42 -6.66 4.65 11.68
N ARG A 43 -6.21 4.12 10.55
CA ARG A 43 -4.92 4.36 9.94
C ARG A 43 -5.11 4.91 8.52
N ASN A 44 -5.06 6.23 8.39
CA ASN A 44 -5.11 6.94 7.12
C ASN A 44 -3.88 7.83 6.91
N SER A 45 -2.78 7.53 7.59
CA SER A 45 -1.53 8.25 7.43
C SER A 45 -0.86 7.92 6.10
N GLN A 46 -0.10 8.86 5.60
CA GLN A 46 0.80 8.68 4.45
C GLN A 46 2.12 9.37 4.71
N ILE A 47 3.15 8.93 4.04
CA ILE A 47 4.40 9.68 3.92
C ILE A 47 4.53 10.25 2.51
N GLU A 48 5.13 11.44 2.43
CA GLU A 48 5.43 12.13 1.19
C GLU A 48 6.93 12.37 1.07
N LEU A 49 7.48 12.05 -0.11
CA LEU A 49 8.88 12.28 -0.46
C LEU A 49 8.91 13.18 -1.70
N GLN A 50 9.84 14.13 -1.71
CA GLN A 50 10.05 14.98 -2.87
C GLN A 50 10.77 14.20 -3.98
N PRO A 51 10.41 14.41 -5.26
CA PRO A 51 11.20 13.94 -6.39
C PRO A 51 12.65 14.41 -6.29
N ASN A 52 13.59 13.64 -6.79
CA ASN A 52 14.99 14.00 -6.68
C ASN A 52 15.76 13.59 -7.96
N ALA A 53 16.47 14.54 -8.56
CA ALA A 53 17.29 14.35 -9.75
C ALA A 53 18.61 13.62 -9.44
N ILE A 54 18.50 12.38 -8.96
CA ILE A 54 19.64 11.50 -8.65
C ILE A 54 19.76 10.37 -9.69
N ALA A 55 20.95 9.82 -9.81
CA ALA A 55 21.14 8.59 -10.57
C ALA A 55 20.41 7.42 -9.89
N TRP A 56 19.93 6.47 -10.71
CA TRP A 56 19.34 5.24 -10.18
C TRP A 56 20.31 4.54 -9.22
N PRO A 57 19.89 4.19 -8.00
CA PRO A 57 20.77 3.62 -6.98
C PRO A 57 21.34 2.27 -7.43
N SER A 58 22.64 2.06 -7.29
CA SER A 58 23.33 0.84 -7.75
C SER A 58 22.94 -0.43 -6.97
N LEU A 59 22.36 -0.27 -5.78
CA LEU A 59 21.89 -1.39 -4.94
C LEU A 59 20.53 -1.94 -5.38
N VAL A 60 19.87 -1.30 -6.35
CA VAL A 60 18.48 -1.56 -6.69
C VAL A 60 18.35 -2.03 -8.13
N LEU A 61 17.61 -3.09 -8.32
CA LEU A 61 17.18 -3.53 -9.64
C LEU A 61 15.78 -2.98 -9.95
N PRO A 62 15.53 -2.50 -11.18
CA PRO A 62 14.18 -2.14 -11.60
C PRO A 62 13.30 -3.39 -11.69
N ILE A 63 12.04 -3.25 -11.34
CA ILE A 63 11.01 -4.28 -11.54
C ILE A 63 10.26 -3.95 -12.81
N MET A 64 10.19 -4.91 -13.72
CA MET A 64 9.48 -4.80 -15.00
C MET A 64 8.09 -5.45 -14.90
N GLU A 65 7.18 -5.11 -15.82
CA GLU A 65 5.81 -5.61 -15.79
C GLU A 65 5.71 -7.14 -15.80
N ASN A 66 6.58 -7.82 -16.55
CA ASN A 66 6.61 -9.28 -16.63
C ASN A 66 7.03 -9.98 -15.32
N GLU A 67 7.59 -9.26 -14.35
CA GLU A 67 8.01 -9.79 -13.05
C GLU A 67 6.92 -9.65 -11.98
N LEU A 68 5.88 -8.86 -12.24
CA LEU A 68 4.82 -8.55 -11.26
C LEU A 68 4.07 -9.81 -10.81
N GLY A 69 3.80 -10.75 -11.72
CA GLY A 69 3.06 -11.97 -11.39
C GLY A 69 3.71 -12.79 -10.28
N ASP A 70 5.02 -13.00 -10.36
CA ASP A 70 5.76 -13.77 -9.36
C ASP A 70 5.91 -12.99 -8.04
N LEU A 71 6.10 -11.67 -8.11
CA LEU A 71 6.19 -10.82 -6.91
C LEU A 71 4.86 -10.75 -6.16
N CYS A 72 3.75 -10.51 -6.86
CA CYS A 72 2.43 -10.48 -6.25
C CYS A 72 2.07 -11.82 -5.60
N LYS A 73 2.33 -12.94 -6.29
CA LYS A 73 2.10 -14.27 -5.73
C LYS A 73 2.89 -14.50 -4.44
N ARG A 74 4.16 -14.10 -4.43
CA ARG A 74 5.03 -14.22 -3.25
C ARG A 74 4.50 -13.35 -2.10
N ASP A 75 4.08 -12.11 -2.37
CA ASP A 75 3.51 -11.22 -1.36
C ASP A 75 2.19 -11.76 -0.81
N GLU A 76 1.29 -12.25 -1.67
CA GLU A 76 0.06 -12.90 -1.22
C GLU A 76 0.33 -14.07 -0.25
N GLU A 77 1.30 -14.93 -0.57
CA GLU A 77 1.69 -16.06 0.29
C GLU A 77 2.18 -15.56 1.66
N MET A 78 3.01 -14.52 1.68
CA MET A 78 3.48 -13.89 2.92
C MET A 78 2.33 -13.24 3.72
N VAL A 79 1.42 -12.53 3.05
CA VAL A 79 0.25 -11.92 3.70
C VAL A 79 -0.65 -12.99 4.30
N ARG A 80 -0.97 -14.07 3.55
CA ARG A 80 -1.78 -15.18 4.04
C ARG A 80 -1.14 -15.86 5.25
N LEU A 81 0.17 -16.06 5.22
CA LEU A 81 0.91 -16.64 6.33
C LEU A 81 0.83 -15.74 7.58
N ARG A 82 1.07 -14.44 7.43
CA ARG A 82 0.94 -13.45 8.53
C ARG A 82 -0.49 -13.41 9.09
N MET A 83 -1.49 -13.50 8.22
CA MET A 83 -2.90 -13.53 8.62
C MET A 83 -3.29 -14.83 9.34
N SER A 84 -2.60 -15.94 9.10
CA SER A 84 -2.86 -17.22 9.79
C SER A 84 -2.34 -17.28 11.23
N VAL A 85 -1.38 -16.40 11.59
CA VAL A 85 -0.81 -16.36 12.95
C VAL A 85 -1.82 -15.71 13.90
N SER A 86 -2.23 -16.44 14.94
CA SER A 86 -3.11 -15.90 15.98
C SER A 86 -2.36 -14.89 16.85
N THR A 87 -2.99 -13.75 17.12
CA THR A 87 -2.50 -12.75 18.08
C THR A 87 -3.45 -12.68 19.26
N GLN A 88 -2.91 -12.52 20.47
CA GLN A 88 -3.73 -12.47 21.68
C GLN A 88 -4.54 -11.17 21.81
N GLU A 89 -4.08 -10.08 21.18
CA GLU A 89 -4.63 -8.73 21.36
C GLU A 89 -5.75 -8.39 20.38
N VAL A 90 -5.76 -8.98 19.18
CA VAL A 90 -6.73 -8.63 18.12
C VAL A 90 -7.42 -9.89 17.62
N LYS A 91 -8.74 -9.97 17.86
CA LYS A 91 -9.54 -11.15 17.50
C LYS A 91 -9.81 -11.25 16.00
N THR A 92 -10.11 -10.13 15.33
CA THR A 92 -10.47 -10.11 13.91
C THR A 92 -9.58 -9.13 13.17
N ARG A 93 -8.98 -9.61 12.08
CA ARG A 93 -8.15 -8.83 11.17
C ARG A 93 -8.69 -8.93 9.76
N PHE A 94 -8.52 -7.88 9.00
CA PHE A 94 -8.97 -7.76 7.62
C PHE A 94 -7.83 -7.21 6.76
N THR A 95 -7.71 -7.69 5.54
CA THR A 95 -6.82 -7.16 4.52
C THR A 95 -7.39 -7.42 3.13
N ILE A 96 -7.14 -6.53 2.21
CA ILE A 96 -7.28 -6.78 0.77
C ILE A 96 -5.96 -7.41 0.32
N LEU A 97 -6.02 -8.47 -0.48
CA LEU A 97 -4.80 -9.13 -0.96
C LEU A 97 -4.12 -8.28 -2.03
N PRO A 98 -2.80 -8.15 -1.99
CA PRO A 98 -2.02 -7.41 -3.00
C PRO A 98 -1.79 -8.27 -4.24
N ASP A 99 -2.87 -8.70 -4.87
CA ASP A 99 -2.85 -9.55 -6.05
C ASP A 99 -2.51 -8.78 -7.33
N LEU A 100 -2.25 -9.51 -8.38
CA LEU A 100 -1.86 -8.96 -9.67
C LEU A 100 -2.97 -8.11 -10.31
N ASP A 101 -4.25 -8.46 -10.10
CA ASP A 101 -5.38 -7.75 -10.69
C ASP A 101 -5.49 -6.33 -10.11
N HIS A 102 -5.27 -6.17 -8.79
CA HIS A 102 -5.19 -4.86 -8.16
C HIS A 102 -4.05 -4.03 -8.75
N MET A 103 -2.87 -4.62 -8.97
CA MET A 103 -1.75 -3.89 -9.58
C MET A 103 -2.07 -3.49 -11.02
N PHE A 104 -2.63 -4.38 -11.82
CA PHE A 104 -2.98 -4.09 -13.21
C PHE A 104 -4.08 -3.05 -13.37
N TRP A 105 -4.98 -2.91 -12.40
CA TRP A 105 -5.95 -1.81 -12.38
C TRP A 105 -5.24 -0.45 -12.44
N HIS A 106 -4.21 -0.25 -11.62
CA HIS A 106 -3.43 0.99 -11.60
C HIS A 106 -2.54 1.15 -12.84
N ILE A 107 -1.87 0.09 -13.26
CA ILE A 107 -1.00 0.07 -14.44
C ILE A 107 -1.78 0.37 -15.71
N SER A 108 -3.00 -0.14 -15.86
CA SER A 108 -3.86 0.16 -17.01
C SER A 108 -4.23 1.63 -17.09
N LYS A 109 -4.50 2.27 -15.95
CA LYS A 109 -4.74 3.73 -15.89
C LYS A 109 -3.48 4.53 -16.20
N GLU A 110 -2.33 4.10 -15.69
CA GLU A 110 -1.03 4.68 -15.97
C GLU A 110 -0.73 4.63 -17.47
N THR A 111 -0.85 3.44 -18.07
CA THR A 111 -0.62 3.23 -19.50
C THR A 111 -1.46 4.18 -20.36
N PHE A 112 -2.77 4.24 -20.09
CA PHE A 112 -3.68 5.14 -20.80
C PHE A 112 -3.26 6.61 -20.67
N ALA A 113 -2.96 7.06 -19.45
CA ALA A 113 -2.62 8.46 -19.21
C ALA A 113 -1.27 8.85 -19.80
N THR A 114 -0.24 8.02 -19.64
CA THR A 114 1.13 8.31 -20.09
C THR A 114 1.27 8.20 -21.60
N GLU A 115 0.58 7.24 -22.24
CA GLU A 115 0.52 7.15 -23.69
C GLU A 115 -0.16 8.39 -24.30
N TYR A 116 -1.27 8.85 -23.70
CA TYR A 116 -1.97 10.06 -24.13
C TYR A 116 -1.13 11.34 -23.96
N LEU A 117 -0.46 11.49 -22.81
CA LEU A 117 0.29 12.70 -22.47
C LEU A 117 1.67 12.77 -23.14
N PHE A 118 2.34 11.63 -23.32
CA PHE A 118 3.76 11.59 -23.70
C PHE A 118 4.05 10.69 -24.90
N GLY A 119 3.08 9.91 -25.39
CA GLY A 119 3.28 8.93 -26.45
C GLY A 119 4.22 7.79 -26.07
N LYS A 120 4.42 7.56 -24.78
CA LYS A 120 5.25 6.47 -24.22
C LYS A 120 4.70 6.02 -22.87
N VAL A 121 5.02 4.80 -22.47
CA VAL A 121 4.59 4.17 -21.22
C VAL A 121 5.82 3.92 -20.33
N PRO A 122 5.72 4.06 -18.99
CA PRO A 122 6.79 3.68 -18.08
C PRO A 122 7.08 2.17 -18.16
N ASP A 123 8.31 1.79 -18.37
CA ASP A 123 8.72 0.37 -18.36
C ASP A 123 8.91 -0.14 -16.93
N VAL A 124 9.41 0.73 -16.05
CA VAL A 124 9.73 0.40 -14.66
C VAL A 124 8.47 0.51 -13.80
N LYS A 125 8.09 -0.60 -13.17
CA LYS A 125 6.90 -0.70 -12.30
C LYS A 125 7.25 -0.74 -10.81
N GLY A 126 8.52 -0.71 -10.48
CA GLY A 126 8.98 -0.83 -9.10
C GLY A 126 10.49 -0.93 -9.00
N ALA A 127 10.94 -1.17 -7.78
CA ALA A 127 12.34 -1.36 -7.46
C ALA A 127 12.53 -2.40 -6.37
N ILE A 128 13.59 -3.20 -6.44
CA ILE A 128 13.91 -4.26 -5.50
C ILE A 128 15.39 -4.24 -5.11
N ALA A 129 15.67 -4.41 -3.82
CA ALA A 129 17.03 -4.49 -3.28
C ALA A 129 17.16 -5.66 -2.31
N GLY A 130 18.35 -6.23 -2.21
CA GLY A 130 18.69 -7.30 -1.28
C GLY A 130 18.57 -8.70 -1.84
N PRO A 131 19.10 -9.70 -1.11
CA PRO A 131 19.01 -11.11 -1.49
C PRO A 131 17.63 -11.69 -1.17
N PRO A 132 17.17 -12.73 -1.89
CA PRO A 132 15.91 -13.41 -1.62
C PRO A 132 15.75 -13.83 -0.15
N GLY A 133 14.57 -13.59 0.43
CA GLY A 133 14.27 -13.83 1.84
C GLY A 133 14.63 -12.67 2.78
N SER A 134 15.29 -11.61 2.24
CA SER A 134 15.71 -10.42 2.98
C SER A 134 15.59 -9.17 2.09
N GLN A 135 14.72 -9.24 1.08
CA GLN A 135 14.52 -8.17 0.11
C GLN A 135 13.62 -7.07 0.66
N ILE A 136 13.87 -5.86 0.16
CA ILE A 136 12.92 -4.75 0.23
C ILE A 136 12.57 -4.39 -1.19
N TRP A 137 11.27 -4.26 -1.48
CA TRP A 137 10.82 -3.87 -2.79
C TRP A 137 9.53 -3.05 -2.73
N ALA A 138 9.35 -2.20 -3.72
CA ALA A 138 8.18 -1.38 -3.89
C ALA A 138 7.65 -1.51 -5.31
N LEU A 139 6.33 -1.54 -5.45
CA LEU A 139 5.61 -1.39 -6.72
C LEU A 139 4.95 -0.02 -6.74
N TRP A 140 4.88 0.64 -7.88
CA TRP A 140 4.31 1.98 -7.99
C TRP A 140 3.53 2.19 -9.28
N THR A 141 2.80 3.32 -9.33
CA THR A 141 2.10 3.82 -10.49
C THR A 141 2.28 5.33 -10.63
N HIS A 142 2.26 5.81 -11.87
CA HIS A 142 2.33 7.23 -12.21
C HIS A 142 0.91 7.78 -12.38
N ARG A 143 0.50 8.68 -11.49
CA ARG A 143 -0.83 9.27 -11.52
C ARG A 143 -0.78 10.72 -11.96
N TYR A 144 -1.36 11.01 -13.10
CA TYR A 144 -1.50 12.35 -13.64
C TYR A 144 -2.92 12.84 -13.44
N TYR A 145 -3.06 13.96 -12.73
CA TYR A 145 -4.32 14.67 -12.54
C TYR A 145 -4.47 15.80 -13.57
N CYS A 146 -3.34 16.30 -14.09
CA CYS A 146 -3.28 17.29 -15.15
C CYS A 146 -1.96 17.17 -15.93
N HIS A 147 -1.82 17.95 -16.98
CA HIS A 147 -0.57 18.00 -17.73
C HIS A 147 0.58 18.50 -16.86
N PRO A 148 1.78 17.90 -16.86
CA PRO A 148 2.90 18.28 -15.97
C PRO A 148 3.37 19.74 -16.10
N ASN A 149 3.06 20.41 -17.21
CA ASN A 149 3.38 21.82 -17.41
C ASN A 149 2.27 22.78 -16.92
N ALA A 150 1.23 22.28 -16.25
CA ALA A 150 0.20 23.12 -15.64
C ALA A 150 0.75 23.86 -14.41
N GLU A 151 0.26 25.07 -14.13
CA GLU A 151 0.74 25.93 -13.02
C GLU A 151 0.58 25.28 -11.64
N SER A 152 -0.37 24.36 -11.48
CA SER A 152 -0.62 23.65 -10.24
C SER A 152 -0.84 22.18 -10.51
N SER A 153 0.21 21.49 -11.00
CA SER A 153 0.16 20.06 -11.10
C SER A 153 0.14 19.42 -9.69
N GLN A 154 -0.58 18.33 -9.55
CA GLN A 154 -0.61 17.51 -8.33
C GLN A 154 -0.41 16.05 -8.73
N ASN A 155 0.55 15.83 -9.62
CA ASN A 155 0.84 14.52 -10.17
C ASN A 155 1.67 13.71 -9.17
N VAL A 156 1.36 12.45 -9.01
CA VAL A 156 1.87 11.63 -7.91
C VAL A 156 2.46 10.33 -8.41
N LEU A 157 3.63 9.95 -7.92
CA LEU A 157 4.06 8.56 -7.91
C LEU A 157 3.47 7.90 -6.65
N TYR A 158 2.44 7.09 -6.82
CA TYR A 158 1.94 6.30 -5.71
C TYR A 158 2.72 5.00 -5.58
N ILE A 159 3.36 4.79 -4.43
CA ILE A 159 3.81 3.47 -4.05
C ILE A 159 2.55 2.65 -3.76
N LEU A 160 2.26 1.71 -4.64
CA LEU A 160 1.12 0.81 -4.52
C LEU A 160 1.31 -0.14 -3.35
N ARG A 161 2.50 -0.69 -3.24
CA ARG A 161 2.87 -1.66 -2.23
C ARG A 161 4.34 -1.52 -1.86
N LEU A 162 4.65 -1.54 -0.56
CA LEU A 162 6.01 -1.61 -0.04
C LEU A 162 6.15 -2.86 0.83
N VAL A 163 7.06 -3.75 0.47
CA VAL A 163 7.32 -4.99 1.19
C VAL A 163 8.72 -4.97 1.79
N VAL A 164 8.80 -5.30 3.07
CA VAL A 164 10.04 -5.58 3.79
C VAL A 164 10.00 -7.06 4.16
N GLU A 165 10.84 -7.88 3.51
CA GLU A 165 10.99 -9.27 3.87
C GLU A 165 11.82 -9.37 5.15
N ILE A 166 11.24 -9.95 6.17
CA ILE A 166 11.94 -10.28 7.40
C ILE A 166 12.06 -11.80 7.44
N ASP A 167 13.26 -12.29 7.71
CA ASP A 167 13.44 -13.72 7.94
C ASP A 167 12.53 -14.22 9.08
N GLU A 168 11.46 -14.89 8.70
CA GLU A 168 10.43 -15.40 9.63
C GLU A 168 10.98 -16.48 10.59
N THR A 169 12.14 -17.07 10.29
CA THR A 169 12.77 -18.03 11.21
C THR A 169 13.18 -17.36 12.52
N SER A 170 13.53 -16.08 12.47
CA SER A 170 13.84 -15.28 13.65
C SER A 170 12.61 -14.83 14.44
N THR A 171 11.44 -14.74 13.78
CA THR A 171 10.20 -14.18 14.38
C THR A 171 9.33 -15.25 15.04
N ARG A 172 9.44 -16.52 14.61
CA ARG A 172 8.63 -17.62 15.15
C ARG A 172 8.96 -18.06 16.58
N LEU A 173 10.06 -17.60 17.15
CA LEU A 173 10.57 -18.07 18.45
C LEU A 173 10.49 -17.02 19.57
N SER A 174 9.96 -15.82 19.36
CA SER A 174 9.83 -14.85 20.43
C SER A 174 8.43 -14.24 20.50
N THR A 175 7.77 -14.45 21.63
CA THR A 175 6.57 -13.72 22.09
C THR A 175 6.90 -12.29 22.53
N ASP A 176 8.15 -11.90 22.50
CA ASP A 176 8.59 -10.54 22.81
C ASP A 176 8.70 -9.72 21.52
N ALA A 177 8.25 -8.48 21.61
CA ALA A 177 8.26 -7.46 20.55
C ALA A 177 9.50 -7.58 19.66
N ALA A 178 9.22 -7.90 18.39
CA ALA A 178 10.14 -8.04 17.27
C ALA A 178 11.63 -8.07 17.68
N LYS A 179 12.21 -9.25 17.79
CA LYS A 179 13.68 -9.36 17.79
C LYS A 179 14.14 -8.75 16.47
N ARG A 180 14.65 -7.52 16.54
CA ARG A 180 15.30 -6.87 15.41
C ARG A 180 16.36 -7.82 14.86
N PRO A 181 16.54 -7.91 13.54
CA PRO A 181 17.68 -8.59 12.95
C PRO A 181 18.96 -8.14 13.65
N GLY A 182 20.00 -8.97 13.65
CA GLY A 182 21.31 -8.53 14.19
C GLY A 182 21.71 -7.17 13.61
N HIS A 183 22.45 -6.38 14.35
CA HIS A 183 22.76 -4.97 14.02
C HIS A 183 23.21 -4.78 12.55
N ASP A 184 24.00 -5.70 12.02
CA ASP A 184 24.49 -5.61 10.62
C ASP A 184 23.38 -5.89 9.62
N ALA A 185 22.51 -6.87 9.86
CA ALA A 185 21.36 -7.17 8.99
C ALA A 185 20.32 -6.04 9.02
N TRP A 186 20.13 -5.40 10.17
CA TRP A 186 19.26 -4.24 10.31
C TRP A 186 19.79 -3.04 9.50
N ASN A 187 21.09 -2.73 9.64
CA ASN A 187 21.71 -1.66 8.86
C ASN A 187 21.62 -1.92 7.35
N GLN A 188 21.83 -3.17 6.94
CA GLN A 188 21.70 -3.55 5.54
C GLN A 188 20.27 -3.35 5.00
N GLN A 189 19.26 -3.72 5.77
CA GLN A 189 17.87 -3.50 5.38
C GLN A 189 17.54 -2.00 5.31
N MET A 190 18.05 -1.18 6.20
CA MET A 190 17.90 0.27 6.11
C MET A 190 18.51 0.84 4.82
N GLU A 191 19.69 0.36 4.41
CA GLU A 191 20.28 0.76 3.13
C GLU A 191 19.43 0.31 1.93
N TYR A 192 18.84 -0.88 1.97
CA TYR A 192 17.92 -1.35 0.93
C TYR A 192 16.66 -0.49 0.88
N LEU A 193 16.04 -0.17 2.02
CA LEU A 193 14.87 0.71 2.06
C LEU A 193 15.20 2.10 1.50
N ARG A 194 16.32 2.68 1.93
CA ARG A 194 16.80 3.96 1.40
C ARG A 194 16.91 3.91 -0.13
N ALA A 195 17.60 2.90 -0.65
CA ALA A 195 17.83 2.77 -2.08
C ALA A 195 16.54 2.57 -2.89
N VAL A 196 15.58 1.79 -2.38
CA VAL A 196 14.27 1.59 -3.01
C VAL A 196 13.46 2.90 -3.06
N LEU A 197 13.45 3.67 -1.97
CA LEU A 197 12.74 4.95 -1.93
C LEU A 197 13.44 6.02 -2.79
N GLN A 198 14.77 6.03 -2.84
CA GLN A 198 15.52 6.89 -3.75
C GLN A 198 15.25 6.55 -5.23
N ALA A 199 15.07 5.27 -5.57
CA ALA A 199 14.64 4.87 -6.90
C ALA A 199 13.26 5.42 -7.25
N ALA A 200 12.31 5.40 -6.30
CA ALA A 200 10.99 6.01 -6.49
C ALA A 200 11.08 7.54 -6.67
N GLN A 201 11.96 8.23 -5.93
CA GLN A 201 12.20 9.68 -6.10
C GLN A 201 12.81 10.00 -7.47
N ALA A 202 13.78 9.20 -7.93
CA ALA A 202 14.39 9.35 -9.24
C ALA A 202 13.38 9.10 -10.38
N GLU A 203 12.51 8.11 -10.22
CA GLU A 203 11.44 7.80 -11.17
C GLU A 203 10.43 8.94 -11.24
N ALA A 204 10.01 9.47 -10.09
CA ALA A 204 9.09 10.60 -10.02
C ALA A 204 9.65 11.83 -10.73
N GLU A 205 10.92 12.15 -10.53
CA GLU A 205 11.61 13.25 -11.22
C GLU A 205 11.67 13.02 -12.74
N ASN A 206 12.06 11.82 -13.18
CA ASN A 206 12.16 11.44 -14.58
C ASN A 206 10.82 11.59 -15.34
N TRP A 207 9.71 11.31 -14.65
CA TRP A 207 8.35 11.39 -15.19
C TRP A 207 7.63 12.70 -14.82
N LYS A 208 8.32 13.69 -14.23
CA LYS A 208 7.78 15.01 -13.89
C LYS A 208 6.55 14.91 -12.99
N LEU A 209 6.64 14.08 -11.99
CA LEU A 209 5.66 13.99 -10.92
C LEU A 209 6.08 14.90 -9.77
N ASP A 210 5.11 15.41 -9.02
CA ASP A 210 5.35 16.46 -8.01
C ASP A 210 5.70 15.86 -6.65
N VAL A 211 5.31 14.61 -6.39
CA VAL A 211 5.49 13.95 -5.09
C VAL A 211 5.43 12.43 -5.22
N VAL A 212 6.16 11.73 -4.35
CA VAL A 212 6.03 10.29 -4.11
C VAL A 212 5.21 10.08 -2.85
N LYS A 213 4.16 9.26 -2.89
CA LYS A 213 3.29 8.98 -1.75
C LYS A 213 3.28 7.49 -1.40
N LEU A 214 3.43 7.18 -0.12
CA LEU A 214 3.23 5.84 0.45
C LEU A 214 2.15 5.89 1.51
N TRP A 215 1.06 5.15 1.32
CA TRP A 215 -0.03 5.05 2.28
C TRP A 215 0.23 3.99 3.34
N ASP A 216 -0.31 4.22 4.54
CA ASP A 216 -0.30 3.31 5.69
C ASP A 216 1.07 2.66 5.96
N PRO A 217 2.16 3.46 6.07
CA PRO A 217 3.46 2.92 6.40
C PRO A 217 3.40 2.13 7.69
N THR A 218 4.02 0.94 7.71
CA THR A 218 4.09 0.13 8.93
C THR A 218 4.98 0.81 9.97
N SER A 219 4.80 0.48 11.26
CA SER A 219 5.68 0.97 12.33
C SER A 219 7.16 0.62 12.05
N LEU A 220 7.40 -0.56 11.48
CA LEU A 220 8.75 -0.97 11.07
C LEU A 220 9.36 0.00 10.03
N VAL A 221 8.59 0.35 9.00
CA VAL A 221 9.04 1.29 7.96
C VAL A 221 9.30 2.67 8.55
N LEU A 222 8.42 3.15 9.45
CA LEU A 222 8.62 4.42 10.14
C LEU A 222 9.87 4.42 11.03
N ASP A 223 10.10 3.34 11.77
CA ASP A 223 11.31 3.17 12.60
C ASP A 223 12.60 3.18 11.75
N MET A 224 12.56 2.55 10.58
CA MET A 224 13.69 2.56 9.64
C MET A 224 13.90 3.96 9.05
N LEU A 225 12.84 4.62 8.60
CA LEU A 225 12.89 5.97 8.03
C LEU A 225 13.47 6.99 9.02
N ALA A 226 13.09 6.91 10.28
CA ALA A 226 13.64 7.79 11.34
C ALA A 226 15.16 7.64 11.51
N GLN A 227 15.74 6.49 11.15
CA GLN A 227 17.15 6.19 11.31
C GLN A 227 17.99 6.43 10.05
N ILE A 228 17.40 6.31 8.86
CA ILE A 228 18.13 6.45 7.59
C ILE A 228 18.41 7.91 7.18
N GLY A 229 17.79 8.89 7.86
CA GLY A 229 18.04 10.31 7.62
C GLY A 229 17.55 10.82 6.26
N MET A 230 16.51 10.20 5.69
CA MET A 230 15.81 10.76 4.52
C MET A 230 14.82 11.83 4.95
N GLU A 231 14.70 12.87 4.15
CA GLU A 231 13.64 13.87 4.33
C GLU A 231 12.30 13.31 3.83
N TYR A 232 11.29 13.36 4.69
CA TYR A 232 9.92 12.97 4.38
C TYR A 232 8.94 13.74 5.25
N GLU A 233 7.71 13.86 4.80
CA GLU A 233 6.61 14.43 5.58
C GLU A 233 5.60 13.33 5.93
N VAL A 234 5.08 13.37 7.15
CA VAL A 234 3.97 12.50 7.57
C VAL A 234 2.70 13.32 7.56
N GLN A 235 1.70 12.86 6.83
CA GLN A 235 0.40 13.50 6.73
C GLN A 235 -0.71 12.52 7.09
N GLU A 236 -1.74 13.01 7.78
CA GLU A 236 -3.00 12.28 7.98
C GLU A 236 -4.00 12.71 6.90
N ARG A 237 -4.53 11.76 6.15
CA ARG A 237 -5.56 12.00 5.15
C ARG A 237 -6.90 12.23 5.84
N GLU A 238 -7.47 13.43 5.67
CA GLU A 238 -8.73 13.82 6.31
C GLU A 238 -9.91 13.80 5.35
N ASN A 239 -9.68 14.14 4.08
CA ASN A 239 -10.72 14.31 3.09
C ASN A 239 -10.43 13.65 1.74
N ASP A 240 -9.29 12.98 1.60
CA ASP A 240 -8.88 12.35 0.35
C ASP A 240 -8.73 10.85 0.56
N SER A 241 -9.46 10.10 -0.27
CA SER A 241 -9.37 8.64 -0.36
C SER A 241 -9.44 7.92 0.99
N ILE A 242 -10.38 8.35 1.83
CA ILE A 242 -10.58 7.77 3.17
C ILE A 242 -11.12 6.35 3.05
N ALA A 243 -10.28 5.40 3.42
CA ALA A 243 -10.67 3.99 3.51
C ALA A 243 -11.72 3.81 4.62
N SER A 244 -12.83 3.17 4.29
CA SER A 244 -13.90 2.91 5.23
C SER A 244 -14.45 1.50 5.05
N LEU A 245 -14.81 0.85 6.15
CA LEU A 245 -15.27 -0.53 6.21
C LEU A 245 -16.63 -0.59 6.89
N LEU A 246 -17.59 -1.24 6.25
CA LEU A 246 -18.83 -1.69 6.88
C LEU A 246 -18.70 -3.19 7.11
N TRP A 247 -18.75 -3.60 8.40
CA TRP A 247 -18.58 -4.99 8.81
C TRP A 247 -19.89 -5.54 9.33
N TYR A 248 -20.28 -6.74 8.87
CA TYR A 248 -21.49 -7.41 9.33
C TYR A 248 -21.18 -8.34 10.50
N ASP A 249 -22.10 -8.43 11.45
CA ASP A 249 -22.05 -9.44 12.48
C ASP A 249 -22.58 -10.80 11.96
N THR A 250 -22.42 -11.84 12.77
CA THR A 250 -22.89 -13.20 12.42
C THR A 250 -24.41 -13.31 12.29
N ASN A 251 -25.17 -12.33 12.81
CA ASN A 251 -26.63 -12.28 12.75
C ASN A 251 -27.15 -11.34 11.65
N GLY A 252 -26.24 -10.78 10.84
CA GLY A 252 -26.59 -9.89 9.76
C GLY A 252 -26.81 -8.43 10.16
N GLY A 253 -26.47 -8.05 11.40
CA GLY A 253 -26.40 -6.67 11.84
C GLY A 253 -25.12 -5.98 11.41
N ILE A 254 -25.07 -4.65 11.52
CA ILE A 254 -23.81 -3.90 11.37
C ILE A 254 -23.05 -3.96 12.70
N ASN A 255 -21.83 -4.50 12.65
CA ASN A 255 -20.97 -4.56 13.82
C ASN A 255 -20.37 -3.18 14.09
N SER A 256 -20.47 -2.70 15.32
CA SER A 256 -19.83 -1.45 15.76
C SER A 256 -18.32 -1.55 15.94
N GLU A 257 -17.79 -2.78 16.03
CA GLU A 257 -16.36 -3.05 16.13
C GLU A 257 -15.84 -3.55 14.78
N ALA A 258 -15.25 -2.65 14.02
CA ALA A 258 -14.59 -3.03 12.78
C ALA A 258 -13.32 -3.87 13.08
N PRO A 259 -13.00 -4.87 12.25
CA PRO A 259 -11.73 -5.57 12.35
C PRO A 259 -10.55 -4.61 12.14
N LEU A 260 -9.39 -4.98 12.64
CA LEU A 260 -8.17 -4.27 12.33
C LEU A 260 -7.83 -4.44 10.85
N TRP A 261 -7.86 -3.33 10.10
CA TRP A 261 -7.48 -3.32 8.70
C TRP A 261 -5.96 -3.23 8.58
N LEU A 262 -5.36 -4.23 7.94
CA LEU A 262 -3.93 -4.30 7.67
C LEU A 262 -3.65 -4.06 6.19
N ASN A 263 -2.47 -3.52 5.88
CA ASN A 263 -2.02 -3.22 4.52
C ASN A 263 -3.01 -2.33 3.74
N ASN A 264 -3.46 -1.24 4.37
CA ASN A 264 -4.34 -0.26 3.72
C ASN A 264 -3.53 0.67 2.80
N GLU A 265 -2.74 0.05 1.92
CA GLU A 265 -1.89 0.73 0.95
C GLU A 265 -2.65 1.05 -0.34
N HIS A 266 -2.04 1.83 -1.23
CA HIS A 266 -2.74 2.42 -2.39
C HIS A 266 -3.21 1.37 -3.43
N TYR A 267 -2.59 0.17 -3.48
CA TYR A 267 -3.04 -0.88 -4.39
C TYR A 267 -4.52 -1.27 -4.18
N ALA A 268 -5.00 -1.15 -2.95
CA ALA A 268 -6.38 -1.52 -2.59
C ALA A 268 -7.43 -0.46 -3.02
N TRP A 269 -7.00 0.73 -3.44
CA TRP A 269 -7.87 1.78 -3.96
C TRP A 269 -8.25 1.50 -5.40
N GLN A 270 -9.57 1.36 -5.68
CA GLN A 270 -10.12 1.09 -7.02
C GLN A 270 -11.31 1.98 -7.33
#